data_622324d543a827e0704b86d9aa84b872
#
_entry.id   622324d543a827e0704b86d9aa84b872
#
_cell.length_a   1.000
_cell.length_b   1.000
_cell.length_c   1.000
_cell.angle_alpha   90.00
_cell.angle_beta   90.00
_cell.angle_gamma   90.00
#
_symmetry.space_group_name_H-M   'P 1'
#
loop_
_entity.id
_entity.type
_entity.pdbx_description
1 polymer ?
#
loop_
_entity_poly.entity_id
_entity_poly.type
_entity_poly.pdbx_seq_one_letter_code
_entity_poly.pdbx_strand_id
1 'polypeptide(L)'
;MKISVTQYCLLILTLLAISSWGFHAHKTIHTQAIFTLPIKMSPFFLDHAHDLKERAVTADKRRYTDTTEACKHYIDLDLYGIYPFENIPRKWFNAKEVYTKDTLKSRGILPWVINWEYKNLVWAMDSGSKEDVLKHAADIGHYISDANVPLHTTSNYNGQHSNQKGIHALWESRIPENYSETYDYFVGKAQYIEDPLEFAWNIVLESNLLLNETLEQEKKVTERTRKDGKYKMDVSNGKVHSEYTSEFIAEYNFALSNMVERRLQSSINAVGSLWYSAWIDAGQPNLNLLKTKKEQPNKELILISSPNRIHE
;
A
#
# COMPACT_ATOMS: atom_id res chain seq x y z
N MET A 1 0.54 40.24 3.91
CA MET A 1 1.25 39.65 5.07
C MET A 1 2.31 38.70 4.53
N LYS A 2 3.60 39.03 4.63
CA LYS A 2 4.67 38.18 4.10
C LYS A 2 4.96 37.10 5.16
N ILE A 3 4.71 35.85 4.80
CA ILE A 3 5.04 34.70 5.63
C ILE A 3 6.57 34.59 5.67
N SER A 4 7.18 34.53 6.84
CA SER A 4 8.63 34.45 6.99
C SER A 4 9.15 33.07 6.58
N VAL A 5 10.42 33.00 6.12
CA VAL A 5 11.09 31.74 5.73
C VAL A 5 11.02 30.72 6.88
N THR A 6 11.10 31.17 8.12
CA THR A 6 10.96 30.34 9.34
C THR A 6 9.58 29.71 9.46
N GLN A 7 8.50 30.43 9.06
CA GLN A 7 7.14 29.89 9.04
C GLN A 7 6.94 28.87 7.91
N TYR A 8 7.60 29.06 6.76
CA TYR A 8 7.61 28.07 5.67
C TYR A 8 8.37 26.79 6.07
N CYS A 9 9.53 26.92 6.72
CA CYS A 9 10.29 25.76 7.23
C CYS A 9 9.50 25.02 8.34
N LEU A 10 8.78 25.73 9.22
CA LEU A 10 7.91 25.11 10.23
C LEU A 10 6.71 24.39 9.58
N LEU A 11 6.13 24.96 8.52
CA LEU A 11 5.00 24.33 7.79
C LEU A 11 5.45 23.05 7.07
N ILE A 12 6.64 23.05 6.49
CA ILE A 12 7.22 21.86 5.82
C ILE A 12 7.59 20.78 6.84
N LEU A 13 8.15 21.16 8.00
CA LEU A 13 8.46 20.22 9.08
C LEU A 13 7.20 19.59 9.71
N THR A 14 6.09 20.33 9.82
CA THR A 14 4.82 19.79 10.33
C THR A 14 4.13 18.86 9.34
N LEU A 15 4.29 19.07 8.03
CA LEU A 15 3.80 18.15 6.99
C LEU A 15 4.59 16.82 6.97
N LEU A 16 5.88 16.84 7.29
CA LEU A 16 6.73 15.64 7.37
C LEU A 16 6.41 14.76 8.60
N ALA A 17 5.86 15.33 9.67
CA ALA A 17 5.52 14.57 10.88
C ALA A 17 4.20 13.79 10.79
N ILE A 18 3.31 14.15 9.86
CA ILE A 18 1.99 13.51 9.72
C ILE A 18 2.03 12.29 8.79
N SER A 19 3.06 12.12 7.96
CA SER A 19 3.15 11.07 6.95
C SER A 19 3.88 9.78 7.39
N SER A 20 4.21 9.66 8.69
CA SER A 20 5.04 8.56 9.20
C SER A 20 4.28 7.25 9.51
N TRP A 21 2.93 7.24 9.41
CA TRP A 21 2.12 6.28 10.14
C TRP A 21 1.89 4.93 9.42
N GLY A 22 1.57 4.88 8.13
CA GLY A 22 1.43 3.62 7.35
C GLY A 22 2.75 2.98 6.92
N PHE A 23 3.85 3.70 7.09
CA PHE A 23 5.17 3.31 6.59
C PHE A 23 5.76 2.08 7.29
N HIS A 24 5.37 1.80 8.53
CA HIS A 24 5.90 0.67 9.28
C HIS A 24 5.51 -0.67 8.64
N ALA A 25 4.25 -0.86 8.32
CA ALA A 25 3.73 -2.08 7.69
C ALA A 25 4.39 -2.33 6.33
N HIS A 26 4.42 -1.32 5.45
CA HIS A 26 5.08 -1.44 4.13
C HIS A 26 6.55 -1.83 4.25
N LYS A 27 7.30 -1.18 5.15
CA LYS A 27 8.72 -1.49 5.39
C LYS A 27 8.92 -2.93 5.91
N THR A 28 8.04 -3.38 6.80
CA THR A 28 8.07 -4.74 7.34
C THR A 28 7.78 -5.76 6.25
N ILE A 29 6.72 -5.57 5.46
CA ILE A 29 6.35 -6.46 4.35
C ILE A 29 7.51 -6.63 3.37
N HIS A 30 8.13 -5.53 2.92
CA HIS A 30 9.27 -5.60 1.98
C HIS A 30 10.46 -6.36 2.56
N THR A 31 10.77 -6.13 3.83
CA THR A 31 11.87 -6.82 4.49
C THR A 31 11.59 -8.31 4.64
N GLN A 32 10.38 -8.68 5.06
CA GLN A 32 10.00 -10.08 5.28
C GLN A 32 9.81 -10.86 3.98
N ALA A 33 9.37 -10.21 2.90
CA ALA A 33 9.22 -10.85 1.59
C ALA A 33 10.55 -11.41 1.04
N ILE A 34 11.70 -10.82 1.41
CA ILE A 34 13.02 -11.32 1.00
C ILE A 34 13.26 -12.77 1.46
N PHE A 35 12.75 -13.12 2.65
CA PHE A 35 12.95 -14.46 3.23
C PHE A 35 12.07 -15.54 2.59
N THR A 36 11.14 -15.17 1.72
CA THR A 36 10.35 -16.12 0.92
C THR A 36 11.08 -16.56 -0.34
N LEU A 37 12.10 -15.82 -0.77
CA LEU A 37 12.79 -15.98 -2.06
C LEU A 37 13.74 -17.18 -2.08
N PRO A 38 13.92 -17.83 -3.27
CA PRO A 38 14.89 -18.90 -3.42
C PRO A 38 16.33 -18.40 -3.31
N ILE A 39 17.24 -19.30 -2.96
CA ILE A 39 18.66 -19.02 -2.72
C ILE A 39 19.36 -18.33 -3.90
N LYS A 40 18.88 -18.50 -5.12
CA LYS A 40 19.45 -17.82 -6.31
C LYS A 40 19.09 -16.34 -6.40
N MET A 41 18.03 -15.90 -5.72
CA MET A 41 17.56 -14.51 -5.71
C MET A 41 17.89 -13.79 -4.40
N SER A 42 17.75 -14.49 -3.25
CA SER A 42 17.82 -13.87 -1.93
C SER A 42 19.11 -13.08 -1.67
N PRO A 43 20.33 -13.45 -2.14
CA PRO A 43 21.52 -12.64 -1.90
C PRO A 43 21.39 -11.22 -2.46
N PHE A 44 20.92 -11.05 -3.69
CA PHE A 44 20.71 -9.72 -4.28
C PHE A 44 19.75 -8.86 -3.44
N PHE A 45 18.61 -9.42 -3.04
CA PHE A 45 17.60 -8.69 -2.26
C PHE A 45 18.08 -8.41 -0.82
N LEU A 46 18.87 -9.31 -0.21
CA LEU A 46 19.48 -9.10 1.11
C LEU A 46 20.51 -7.97 1.08
N ASP A 47 21.38 -7.95 0.08
CA ASP A 47 22.39 -6.91 -0.12
C ASP A 47 21.75 -5.51 -0.29
N HIS A 48 20.50 -5.47 -0.79
CA HIS A 48 19.74 -4.23 -1.01
C HIS A 48 18.54 -4.07 -0.06
N ALA A 49 18.46 -4.85 1.04
CA ALA A 49 17.32 -4.86 1.94
C ALA A 49 17.03 -3.47 2.55
N HIS A 50 18.08 -2.72 2.90
CA HIS A 50 17.92 -1.36 3.41
C HIS A 50 17.31 -0.42 2.37
N ASP A 51 17.78 -0.45 1.13
CA ASP A 51 17.26 0.37 0.04
C ASP A 51 15.80 0.01 -0.30
N LEU A 52 15.48 -1.27 -0.39
CA LEU A 52 14.10 -1.75 -0.57
C LEU A 52 13.17 -1.29 0.57
N LYS A 53 13.62 -1.38 1.80
CA LYS A 53 12.88 -0.91 2.98
C LYS A 53 12.56 0.58 2.90
N GLU A 54 13.53 1.42 2.51
CA GLU A 54 13.31 2.86 2.37
C GLU A 54 12.44 3.20 1.15
N ARG A 55 12.55 2.44 0.06
CA ARG A 55 11.71 2.58 -1.14
C ARG A 55 10.28 2.10 -0.94
N ALA A 56 10.01 1.25 0.04
CA ALA A 56 8.69 0.70 0.33
C ALA A 56 7.58 1.77 0.45
N VAL A 57 7.95 2.99 0.83
CA VAL A 57 7.04 4.12 1.03
C VAL A 57 7.20 5.23 -0.02
N THR A 58 7.93 4.96 -1.09
CA THR A 58 8.20 5.97 -2.13
C THR A 58 6.95 6.28 -2.94
N ALA A 59 6.07 5.30 -3.17
CA ALA A 59 4.81 5.51 -3.86
C ALA A 59 3.91 6.50 -3.11
N ASP A 60 3.77 6.37 -1.79
CA ASP A 60 3.05 7.35 -0.97
C ASP A 60 3.66 8.76 -1.05
N LYS A 61 4.98 8.84 -0.99
CA LYS A 61 5.67 10.13 -1.12
C LYS A 61 5.46 10.77 -2.50
N ARG A 62 5.36 9.97 -3.57
CA ARG A 62 5.08 10.48 -4.93
C ARG A 62 3.71 11.15 -5.04
N ARG A 63 2.72 10.80 -4.23
CA ARG A 63 1.39 11.43 -4.22
C ARG A 63 1.43 12.94 -3.99
N TYR A 64 2.48 13.45 -3.36
CA TYR A 64 2.66 14.89 -3.12
C TYR A 64 3.22 15.65 -4.34
N THR A 65 3.80 14.93 -5.29
CA THR A 65 4.48 15.52 -6.47
C THR A 65 3.91 15.06 -7.81
N ASP A 66 3.20 13.92 -7.83
CA ASP A 66 2.58 13.33 -9.02
C ASP A 66 1.07 13.16 -8.80
N THR A 67 0.27 14.00 -9.46
CA THR A 67 -1.19 13.96 -9.37
C THR A 67 -1.81 12.68 -9.93
N THR A 68 -1.04 11.88 -10.67
CA THR A 68 -1.49 10.60 -11.23
C THR A 68 -1.25 9.42 -10.31
N GLU A 69 -0.53 9.63 -9.19
CA GLU A 69 -0.15 8.56 -8.28
C GLU A 69 -1.31 8.09 -7.40
N ALA A 70 -2.09 9.02 -6.86
CA ALA A 70 -3.13 8.71 -5.86
C ALA A 70 -4.09 7.57 -6.28
N CYS A 71 -4.53 7.54 -7.54
CA CYS A 71 -5.47 6.52 -8.03
C CYS A 71 -4.86 5.10 -8.16
N LYS A 72 -3.56 4.96 -7.97
CA LYS A 72 -2.86 3.67 -8.06
C LYS A 72 -2.96 2.85 -6.78
N HIS A 73 -3.30 3.49 -5.66
CA HIS A 73 -3.29 2.91 -4.32
C HIS A 73 -4.60 2.23 -3.92
N TYR A 74 -5.66 2.35 -4.70
CA TYR A 74 -6.99 1.87 -4.32
C TYR A 74 -7.83 1.46 -5.53
N ILE A 75 -8.97 0.84 -5.22
CA ILE A 75 -10.08 0.65 -6.16
C ILE A 75 -11.40 0.67 -5.39
N ASP A 76 -12.28 1.62 -5.70
CA ASP A 76 -13.58 1.79 -5.06
C ASP A 76 -14.61 0.84 -5.69
N LEU A 77 -14.60 -0.43 -5.26
CA LEU A 77 -15.43 -1.50 -5.83
C LEU A 77 -16.92 -1.23 -5.67
N ASP A 78 -17.31 -0.58 -4.59
CA ASP A 78 -18.70 -0.16 -4.31
C ASP A 78 -19.27 0.79 -5.38
N LEU A 79 -18.42 1.47 -6.16
CA LEU A 79 -18.86 2.32 -7.28
C LEU A 79 -19.10 1.53 -8.59
N TYR A 80 -18.85 0.22 -8.60
CA TYR A 80 -19.04 -0.64 -9.76
C TYR A 80 -20.21 -1.62 -9.60
N GLY A 81 -20.83 -1.70 -8.41
CA GLY A 81 -21.96 -2.55 -8.14
C GLY A 81 -21.76 -3.43 -6.90
N ILE A 82 -22.30 -4.62 -6.94
CA ILE A 82 -22.25 -5.59 -5.83
C ILE A 82 -21.27 -6.72 -6.13
N TYR A 83 -20.73 -7.33 -5.05
CA TYR A 83 -19.90 -8.52 -5.15
C TYR A 83 -20.60 -9.63 -5.98
N PRO A 84 -19.91 -10.37 -6.84
CA PRO A 84 -18.44 -10.42 -7.06
C PRO A 84 -17.91 -9.44 -8.12
N PHE A 85 -18.64 -8.37 -8.45
CA PHE A 85 -18.22 -7.30 -9.36
C PHE A 85 -17.89 -7.80 -10.78
N GLU A 86 -18.68 -8.73 -11.31
CA GLU A 86 -18.50 -9.34 -12.64
C GLU A 86 -18.56 -8.32 -13.78
N ASN A 87 -19.23 -7.19 -13.55
CA ASN A 87 -19.34 -6.10 -14.52
C ASN A 87 -18.04 -5.32 -14.75
N ILE A 88 -16.99 -5.56 -13.94
CA ILE A 88 -15.69 -4.90 -14.13
C ILE A 88 -14.82 -5.79 -15.02
N PRO A 89 -14.57 -5.42 -16.29
CA PRO A 89 -13.65 -6.17 -17.12
C PRO A 89 -12.24 -6.18 -16.53
N ARG A 90 -11.69 -7.37 -16.31
CA ARG A 90 -10.36 -7.53 -15.70
C ARG A 90 -9.24 -6.91 -16.55
N LYS A 91 -9.32 -7.02 -17.87
CA LYS A 91 -8.33 -6.45 -18.77
C LYS A 91 -8.55 -4.94 -18.93
N TRP A 92 -7.50 -4.15 -18.74
CA TRP A 92 -7.53 -2.68 -18.82
C TRP A 92 -8.15 -2.13 -20.10
N PHE A 93 -7.82 -2.74 -21.25
CA PHE A 93 -8.38 -2.30 -22.53
C PHE A 93 -9.90 -2.38 -22.53
N ASN A 94 -10.46 -3.53 -22.12
CA ASN A 94 -11.91 -3.74 -22.06
C ASN A 94 -12.57 -2.84 -21.00
N ALA A 95 -11.91 -2.65 -19.84
CA ALA A 95 -12.42 -1.76 -18.79
C ALA A 95 -12.55 -0.32 -19.27
N LYS A 96 -11.59 0.18 -20.07
CA LYS A 96 -11.64 1.53 -20.63
C LYS A 96 -12.80 1.74 -21.63
N GLU A 97 -13.20 0.70 -22.35
CA GLU A 97 -14.32 0.78 -23.28
C GLU A 97 -15.66 0.87 -22.55
N VAL A 98 -15.77 0.23 -21.38
CA VAL A 98 -16.98 0.26 -20.56
C VAL A 98 -17.09 1.52 -19.70
N TYR A 99 -16.00 1.94 -19.06
CA TYR A 99 -16.04 2.96 -18.00
C TYR A 99 -15.28 4.26 -18.34
N THR A 100 -14.58 4.36 -19.44
CA THR A 100 -13.61 5.41 -19.77
C THR A 100 -12.40 5.46 -18.83
N LYS A 101 -11.29 5.99 -19.34
CA LYS A 101 -10.04 6.09 -18.57
C LYS A 101 -10.17 7.00 -17.33
N ASP A 102 -10.92 8.09 -17.47
CA ASP A 102 -11.05 9.09 -16.41
C ASP A 102 -11.96 8.56 -15.27
N THR A 103 -13.04 7.89 -15.63
CA THR A 103 -13.90 7.19 -14.64
C THR A 103 -13.11 6.12 -13.88
N LEU A 104 -12.32 5.28 -14.57
CA LEU A 104 -11.49 4.28 -13.91
C LEU A 104 -10.48 4.92 -12.96
N LYS A 105 -9.78 5.97 -13.39
CA LYS A 105 -8.83 6.68 -12.53
C LYS A 105 -9.50 7.33 -11.31
N SER A 106 -10.69 7.91 -11.48
CA SER A 106 -11.41 8.50 -10.34
C SER A 106 -11.87 7.48 -9.30
N ARG A 107 -12.08 6.23 -9.71
CA ARG A 107 -12.47 5.10 -8.86
C ARG A 107 -11.30 4.22 -8.41
N GLY A 108 -10.07 4.56 -8.82
CA GLY A 108 -8.87 3.79 -8.53
C GLY A 108 -8.59 2.67 -9.53
N ILE A 109 -7.29 2.36 -9.69
CA ILE A 109 -6.79 1.45 -10.74
C ILE A 109 -5.80 0.42 -10.21
N LEU A 110 -5.80 0.15 -8.92
CA LEU A 110 -4.80 -0.66 -8.21
C LEU A 110 -4.48 -2.02 -8.86
N PRO A 111 -5.44 -2.91 -9.23
CA PRO A 111 -5.10 -4.22 -9.79
C PRO A 111 -4.34 -4.13 -11.12
N TRP A 112 -4.68 -3.15 -11.95
CA TRP A 112 -3.99 -2.94 -13.23
C TRP A 112 -2.58 -2.39 -13.04
N VAL A 113 -2.39 -1.51 -12.05
CA VAL A 113 -1.06 -0.97 -11.69
C VAL A 113 -0.13 -2.08 -11.22
N ILE A 114 -0.58 -3.00 -10.37
CA ILE A 114 0.20 -4.16 -9.94
C ILE A 114 0.69 -4.96 -11.17
N ASN A 115 -0.18 -5.23 -12.13
CA ASN A 115 0.19 -5.95 -13.35
C ASN A 115 1.16 -5.16 -14.24
N TRP A 116 1.05 -3.84 -14.32
CA TRP A 116 2.00 -3.02 -15.07
C TRP A 116 3.38 -2.99 -14.41
N GLU A 117 3.42 -2.80 -13.10
CA GLU A 117 4.67 -2.82 -12.35
C GLU A 117 5.33 -4.21 -12.38
N TYR A 118 4.54 -5.30 -12.41
CA TYR A 118 5.04 -6.63 -12.64
C TYR A 118 5.78 -6.74 -13.99
N LYS A 119 5.16 -6.27 -15.07
CA LYS A 119 5.78 -6.28 -16.41
C LYS A 119 7.04 -5.42 -16.46
N ASN A 120 7.03 -4.27 -15.77
CA ASN A 120 8.19 -3.41 -15.65
C ASN A 120 9.33 -4.11 -14.89
N LEU A 121 8.99 -4.89 -13.85
CA LEU A 121 9.99 -5.66 -13.10
C LEU A 121 10.60 -6.78 -13.93
N VAL A 122 9.78 -7.53 -14.70
CA VAL A 122 10.28 -8.53 -15.68
C VAL A 122 11.25 -7.88 -16.65
N TRP A 123 10.84 -6.77 -17.28
CA TRP A 123 11.71 -6.04 -18.20
C TRP A 123 12.99 -5.53 -17.53
N ALA A 124 12.92 -5.02 -16.31
CA ALA A 124 14.09 -4.53 -15.58
C ALA A 124 15.09 -5.64 -15.26
N MET A 125 14.61 -6.83 -14.91
CA MET A 125 15.45 -8.01 -14.66
C MET A 125 16.09 -8.53 -15.95
N ASP A 126 15.36 -8.57 -17.07
CA ASP A 126 15.87 -8.97 -18.37
C ASP A 126 16.87 -7.95 -18.94
N SER A 127 16.56 -6.64 -18.85
CA SER A 127 17.41 -5.55 -19.36
C SER A 127 18.71 -5.36 -18.58
N GLY A 128 18.83 -5.93 -17.40
CA GLY A 128 20.00 -5.86 -16.54
C GLY A 128 20.20 -4.54 -15.79
N SER A 129 19.11 -3.82 -15.46
CA SER A 129 19.15 -2.57 -14.71
C SER A 129 18.84 -2.77 -13.23
N LYS A 130 19.86 -2.72 -12.37
CA LYS A 130 19.73 -2.86 -10.92
C LYS A 130 18.76 -1.83 -10.33
N GLU A 131 18.90 -0.57 -10.69
CA GLU A 131 18.08 0.54 -10.17
C GLU A 131 16.61 0.37 -10.51
N ASP A 132 16.32 -0.05 -11.75
CA ASP A 132 14.94 -0.29 -12.18
C ASP A 132 14.36 -1.54 -11.49
N VAL A 133 15.15 -2.60 -11.26
CA VAL A 133 14.72 -3.78 -10.50
C VAL A 133 14.30 -3.37 -9.07
N LEU A 134 15.15 -2.62 -8.36
CA LEU A 134 14.85 -2.18 -6.99
C LEU A 134 13.64 -1.26 -6.95
N LYS A 135 13.51 -0.36 -7.93
CA LYS A 135 12.36 0.54 -8.05
C LYS A 135 11.05 -0.25 -8.24
N HIS A 136 10.98 -1.10 -9.25
CA HIS A 136 9.75 -1.82 -9.58
C HIS A 136 9.42 -2.91 -8.56
N ALA A 137 10.42 -3.53 -7.93
CA ALA A 137 10.21 -4.44 -6.81
C ALA A 137 9.59 -3.72 -5.61
N ALA A 138 10.07 -2.52 -5.28
CA ALA A 138 9.50 -1.71 -4.21
C ALA A 138 8.08 -1.23 -4.53
N ASP A 139 7.83 -0.74 -5.75
CA ASP A 139 6.51 -0.28 -6.19
C ASP A 139 5.48 -1.44 -6.16
N ILE A 140 5.82 -2.64 -6.65
CA ILE A 140 4.96 -3.84 -6.52
C ILE A 140 4.67 -4.15 -5.05
N GLY A 141 5.70 -4.16 -4.21
CA GLY A 141 5.54 -4.44 -2.79
C GLY A 141 4.58 -3.47 -2.12
N HIS A 142 4.66 -2.19 -2.46
CA HIS A 142 3.75 -1.16 -1.97
C HIS A 142 2.30 -1.42 -2.40
N TYR A 143 2.04 -1.53 -3.72
CA TYR A 143 0.69 -1.69 -4.22
C TYR A 143 0.04 -3.04 -3.83
N ILE A 144 0.81 -4.11 -3.67
CA ILE A 144 0.31 -5.37 -3.11
C ILE A 144 -0.06 -5.21 -1.64
N SER A 145 0.70 -4.45 -0.89
CA SER A 145 0.35 -4.16 0.51
C SER A 145 -0.98 -3.40 0.59
N ASP A 146 -1.17 -2.37 -0.23
CA ASP A 146 -2.43 -1.62 -0.35
C ASP A 146 -3.60 -2.53 -0.76
N ALA A 147 -3.40 -3.42 -1.74
CA ALA A 147 -4.42 -4.37 -2.18
C ALA A 147 -4.89 -5.32 -1.07
N ASN A 148 -4.06 -5.57 -0.06
CA ASN A 148 -4.39 -6.39 1.10
C ASN A 148 -5.15 -5.63 2.20
N VAL A 149 -5.32 -4.32 2.09
CA VAL A 149 -6.06 -3.49 3.04
C VAL A 149 -7.54 -3.40 2.63
N PRO A 150 -8.50 -3.86 3.45
CA PRO A 150 -9.93 -3.78 3.12
C PRO A 150 -10.39 -2.36 2.76
N LEU A 151 -9.86 -1.36 3.42
CA LEU A 151 -10.22 0.05 3.25
C LEU A 151 -9.72 0.66 1.94
N HIS A 152 -8.78 0.04 1.22
CA HIS A 152 -8.38 0.42 -0.13
C HIS A 152 -9.33 -0.09 -1.22
N THR A 153 -10.40 -0.80 -0.84
CA THR A 153 -11.36 -1.40 -1.79
C THR A 153 -12.73 -0.73 -1.80
N THR A 154 -12.87 0.45 -1.17
CA THR A 154 -14.14 1.16 -1.01
C THR A 154 -13.99 2.67 -1.06
N SER A 155 -15.02 3.36 -1.55
CA SER A 155 -15.12 4.82 -1.46
C SER A 155 -15.24 5.32 -0.01
N ASN A 156 -15.70 4.45 0.93
CA ASN A 156 -15.75 4.73 2.38
C ASN A 156 -14.41 4.43 3.08
N TYR A 157 -13.30 4.67 2.42
CA TYR A 157 -11.96 4.26 2.83
C TYR A 157 -11.55 4.73 4.24
N ASN A 158 -12.01 5.88 4.70
CA ASN A 158 -11.67 6.43 6.03
C ASN A 158 -12.89 6.49 6.97
N GLY A 159 -13.96 5.74 6.65
CA GLY A 159 -15.19 5.71 7.45
C GLY A 159 -16.00 7.00 7.38
N GLN A 160 -15.76 7.87 6.39
CA GLN A 160 -16.43 9.17 6.24
C GLN A 160 -17.93 9.04 5.96
N HIS A 161 -18.37 7.93 5.38
CA HIS A 161 -19.78 7.64 5.09
C HIS A 161 -20.48 6.85 6.20
N SER A 162 -19.72 6.30 7.17
CA SER A 162 -20.21 5.46 8.27
C SER A 162 -19.98 6.06 9.65
N ASN A 163 -19.57 7.34 9.72
CA ASN A 163 -19.23 8.04 10.97
C ASN A 163 -18.10 7.37 11.78
N GLN A 164 -17.12 6.81 11.06
CA GLN A 164 -15.95 6.11 11.60
C GLN A 164 -14.63 6.75 11.12
N LYS A 165 -14.64 8.08 10.96
CA LYS A 165 -13.50 8.84 10.44
C LYS A 165 -12.23 8.52 11.22
N GLY A 166 -11.15 8.18 10.49
CA GLY A 166 -9.86 7.78 11.05
C GLY A 166 -9.62 6.27 11.09
N ILE A 167 -10.62 5.45 10.73
CA ILE A 167 -10.49 3.98 10.76
C ILE A 167 -9.36 3.47 9.86
N HIS A 168 -9.05 4.18 8.77
CA HIS A 168 -7.95 3.82 7.88
C HIS A 168 -6.61 3.79 8.62
N ALA A 169 -6.25 4.91 9.22
CA ALA A 169 -5.02 4.98 10.01
C ALA A 169 -5.03 4.04 11.22
N LEU A 170 -6.20 3.80 11.82
CA LEU A 170 -6.33 2.83 12.92
C LEU A 170 -5.97 1.42 12.47
N TRP A 171 -6.50 0.96 11.33
CA TRP A 171 -6.31 -0.39 10.82
C TRP A 171 -4.90 -0.60 10.25
N GLU A 172 -4.46 0.30 9.36
CA GLU A 172 -3.23 0.13 8.57
C GLU A 172 -1.97 0.58 9.30
N SER A 173 -2.11 1.52 10.25
CA SER A 173 -0.96 2.10 10.94
C SER A 173 -0.93 1.73 12.42
N ARG A 174 -1.96 2.12 13.19
CA ARG A 174 -1.92 1.98 14.65
C ARG A 174 -1.85 0.53 15.11
N ILE A 175 -2.60 -0.37 14.48
CA ILE A 175 -2.53 -1.80 14.83
C ILE A 175 -1.16 -2.38 14.50
N PRO A 176 -0.61 -2.27 13.27
CA PRO A 176 0.73 -2.78 12.98
C PRO A 176 1.83 -2.17 13.85
N GLU A 177 1.79 -0.87 14.14
CA GLU A 177 2.77 -0.21 15.00
C GLU A 177 2.80 -0.77 16.43
N ASN A 178 1.66 -1.21 16.95
CA ASN A 178 1.55 -1.74 18.30
C ASN A 178 1.77 -3.25 18.39
N TYR A 179 1.50 -4.00 17.32
CA TYR A 179 1.42 -5.47 17.40
C TYR A 179 2.34 -6.22 16.46
N SER A 180 2.92 -5.58 15.42
CA SER A 180 3.72 -6.28 14.42
C SER A 180 4.93 -7.03 14.97
N GLU A 181 5.48 -6.62 16.10
CA GLU A 181 6.58 -7.35 16.75
C GLU A 181 6.15 -8.70 17.33
N THR A 182 4.83 -8.92 17.51
CA THR A 182 4.26 -10.16 18.02
C THR A 182 3.74 -11.10 16.94
N TYR A 183 3.73 -10.65 15.67
CA TYR A 183 3.20 -11.41 14.54
C TYR A 183 4.15 -12.53 14.12
N ASP A 184 3.56 -13.62 13.63
CA ASP A 184 4.33 -14.68 12.96
C ASP A 184 4.56 -14.30 11.49
N TYR A 185 5.81 -14.15 11.11
CA TYR A 185 6.21 -13.83 9.74
C TYR A 185 6.62 -15.03 8.89
N PHE A 186 6.47 -16.25 9.42
CA PHE A 186 6.77 -17.46 8.67
C PHE A 186 5.62 -17.80 7.71
N VAL A 187 5.68 -17.23 6.50
CA VAL A 187 4.62 -17.34 5.48
C VAL A 187 4.91 -18.39 4.38
N GLY A 188 6.02 -19.13 4.54
CA GLY A 188 6.44 -20.11 3.53
C GLY A 188 7.24 -19.51 2.38
N LYS A 189 7.44 -20.32 1.32
CA LYS A 189 8.22 -19.91 0.16
C LYS A 189 7.36 -19.21 -0.88
N ALA A 190 7.96 -18.28 -1.61
CA ALA A 190 7.38 -17.67 -2.80
C ALA A 190 6.98 -18.73 -3.84
N GLN A 191 5.83 -18.52 -4.47
CA GLN A 191 5.28 -19.42 -5.49
C GLN A 191 5.18 -18.69 -6.83
N TYR A 192 5.28 -19.44 -7.94
CA TYR A 192 5.09 -18.87 -9.27
C TYR A 192 3.62 -18.52 -9.50
N ILE A 193 3.37 -17.32 -9.99
CA ILE A 193 2.03 -16.78 -10.32
C ILE A 193 1.91 -16.74 -11.84
N GLU A 194 1.03 -17.56 -12.40
CA GLU A 194 0.81 -17.67 -13.84
C GLU A 194 0.14 -16.43 -14.45
N ASP A 195 -0.87 -15.88 -13.75
CA ASP A 195 -1.58 -14.65 -14.17
C ASP A 195 -1.51 -13.58 -13.07
N PRO A 196 -0.53 -12.67 -13.12
CA PRO A 196 -0.38 -11.60 -12.13
C PRO A 196 -1.57 -10.62 -12.08
N LEU A 197 -2.30 -10.42 -13.18
CA LEU A 197 -3.47 -9.56 -13.19
C LEU A 197 -4.63 -10.19 -12.42
N GLU A 198 -4.94 -11.46 -12.69
CA GLU A 198 -5.97 -12.19 -11.97
C GLU A 198 -5.61 -12.36 -10.49
N PHE A 199 -4.33 -12.61 -10.20
CA PHE A 199 -3.82 -12.67 -8.83
C PHE A 199 -4.06 -11.36 -8.06
N ALA A 200 -3.75 -10.21 -8.66
CA ALA A 200 -4.01 -8.90 -8.06
C ALA A 200 -5.51 -8.66 -7.81
N TRP A 201 -6.38 -9.05 -8.75
CA TRP A 201 -7.82 -8.96 -8.59
C TRP A 201 -8.33 -9.85 -7.44
N ASN A 202 -7.83 -11.07 -7.31
CA ASN A 202 -8.22 -11.97 -6.24
C ASN A 202 -7.88 -11.39 -4.86
N ILE A 203 -6.68 -10.80 -4.69
CA ILE A 203 -6.29 -10.12 -3.46
C ILE A 203 -7.26 -8.98 -3.11
N VAL A 204 -7.60 -8.14 -4.10
CA VAL A 204 -8.53 -7.02 -3.90
C VAL A 204 -9.93 -7.51 -3.52
N LEU A 205 -10.43 -8.57 -4.18
CA LEU A 205 -11.74 -9.14 -3.86
C LEU A 205 -11.77 -9.78 -2.47
N GLU A 206 -10.72 -10.50 -2.08
CA GLU A 206 -10.57 -11.03 -0.73
C GLU A 206 -10.55 -9.91 0.32
N SER A 207 -9.84 -8.82 0.05
CA SER A 207 -9.81 -7.65 0.93
C SER A 207 -11.20 -7.02 1.06
N ASN A 208 -11.93 -6.90 -0.04
CA ASN A 208 -13.29 -6.34 -0.02
C ASN A 208 -14.27 -7.19 0.79
N LEU A 209 -14.15 -8.51 0.78
CA LEU A 209 -14.96 -9.41 1.62
C LEU A 209 -14.77 -9.14 3.12
N LEU A 210 -13.61 -8.64 3.53
CA LEU A 210 -13.30 -8.31 4.93
C LEU A 210 -13.76 -6.89 5.33
N LEU A 211 -14.21 -6.07 4.36
CA LEU A 211 -14.56 -4.67 4.61
C LEU A 211 -15.71 -4.53 5.62
N ASN A 212 -16.76 -5.31 5.46
CA ASN A 212 -17.91 -5.23 6.38
C ASN A 212 -17.49 -5.57 7.81
N GLU A 213 -16.70 -6.63 8.01
CA GLU A 213 -16.17 -7.00 9.32
C GLU A 213 -15.29 -5.88 9.90
N THR A 214 -14.42 -5.28 9.08
CA THR A 214 -13.56 -4.15 9.47
C THR A 214 -14.40 -3.00 10.03
N LEU A 215 -15.45 -2.58 9.33
CA LEU A 215 -16.31 -1.49 9.76
C LEU A 215 -17.20 -1.87 10.97
N GLU A 216 -17.81 -3.05 10.95
CA GLU A 216 -18.71 -3.51 12.03
C GLU A 216 -18.00 -3.69 13.36
N GLN A 217 -16.78 -4.25 13.37
CA GLN A 217 -16.04 -4.45 14.61
C GLN A 217 -15.63 -3.11 15.24
N GLU A 218 -15.18 -2.15 14.45
CA GLU A 218 -14.87 -0.81 14.95
C GLU A 218 -16.11 -0.14 15.56
N LYS A 219 -17.26 -0.25 14.90
CA LYS A 219 -18.54 0.27 15.42
C LYS A 219 -18.91 -0.38 16.74
N LYS A 220 -18.85 -1.72 16.83
CA LYS A 220 -19.15 -2.46 18.07
C LYS A 220 -18.23 -2.07 19.22
N VAL A 221 -16.93 -1.91 18.94
CA VAL A 221 -15.96 -1.44 19.96
C VAL A 221 -16.29 -0.02 20.38
N THR A 222 -16.58 0.87 19.44
CA THR A 222 -17.00 2.27 19.74
C THR A 222 -18.24 2.33 20.63
N GLU A 223 -19.26 1.48 20.37
CA GLU A 223 -20.49 1.42 21.17
C GLU A 223 -20.26 0.92 22.61
N ARG A 224 -19.29 0.02 22.83
CA ARG A 224 -18.92 -0.50 24.14
C ARG A 224 -18.02 0.42 24.94
N THR A 225 -17.22 1.23 24.22
CA THR A 225 -16.25 2.12 24.82
C THR A 225 -16.97 3.39 25.34
N ARG A 226 -16.59 3.88 26.51
CA ARG A 226 -17.09 5.16 27.01
C ARG A 226 -16.72 6.30 26.06
N LYS A 227 -17.49 7.38 26.00
CA LYS A 227 -17.27 8.51 25.10
C LYS A 227 -15.86 9.11 25.18
N ASP A 228 -15.23 9.04 26.34
CA ASP A 228 -13.88 9.49 26.67
C ASP A 228 -12.79 8.41 26.50
N GLY A 229 -13.18 7.17 26.20
CA GLY A 229 -12.25 6.04 26.08
C GLY A 229 -11.71 5.78 24.67
N LYS A 230 -12.34 6.36 23.63
CA LYS A 230 -11.91 6.14 22.25
C LYS A 230 -10.71 6.98 21.86
N TYR A 231 -10.71 8.24 22.28
CA TYR A 231 -9.66 9.19 21.93
C TYR A 231 -9.07 9.83 23.18
N LYS A 232 -7.77 10.07 23.14
CA LYS A 232 -7.05 10.96 24.05
C LYS A 232 -6.63 12.22 23.31
N MET A 233 -6.56 13.34 24.05
CA MET A 233 -5.98 14.55 23.51
C MET A 233 -4.46 14.48 23.69
N ASP A 234 -3.73 14.60 22.61
CA ASP A 234 -2.28 14.72 22.60
C ASP A 234 -1.85 16.11 22.14
N VAL A 235 -0.81 16.63 22.75
CA VAL A 235 -0.26 17.95 22.39
C VAL A 235 1.13 17.74 21.81
N SER A 236 1.22 17.74 20.48
CA SER A 236 2.50 17.68 19.77
C SER A 236 2.70 18.91 18.90
N ASN A 237 3.91 19.45 18.89
CA ASN A 237 4.28 20.65 18.12
C ASN A 237 3.35 21.87 18.35
N GLY A 238 2.84 22.04 19.58
CA GLY A 238 1.94 23.15 19.94
C GLY A 238 0.53 23.05 19.35
N LYS A 239 0.14 21.90 18.78
CA LYS A 239 -1.21 21.60 18.30
C LYS A 239 -1.81 20.47 19.12
N VAL A 240 -3.12 20.60 19.39
CA VAL A 240 -3.90 19.56 20.05
C VAL A 240 -4.40 18.60 18.97
N HIS A 241 -4.06 17.32 19.11
CA HIS A 241 -4.48 16.24 18.23
C HIS A 241 -5.33 15.23 19.02
N SER A 242 -6.30 14.64 18.36
CA SER A 242 -7.05 13.52 18.91
C SER A 242 -6.40 12.22 18.42
N GLU A 243 -5.93 11.40 19.35
CA GLU A 243 -5.36 10.09 19.06
C GLU A 243 -6.21 8.97 19.67
N TYR A 244 -6.24 7.80 19.00
CA TYR A 244 -6.84 6.61 19.60
C TYR A 244 -6.11 6.22 20.88
N THR A 245 -6.87 5.81 21.90
CA THR A 245 -6.27 5.26 23.13
C THR A 245 -5.69 3.88 22.86
N SER A 246 -4.68 3.47 23.64
CA SER A 246 -4.09 2.13 23.54
C SER A 246 -5.13 1.04 23.81
N GLU A 247 -6.04 1.30 24.72
CA GLU A 247 -7.16 0.42 25.08
C GLU A 247 -8.09 0.21 23.89
N PHE A 248 -8.46 1.30 23.18
CA PHE A 248 -9.32 1.19 21.99
C PHE A 248 -8.64 0.42 20.87
N ILE A 249 -7.34 0.68 20.61
CA ILE A 249 -6.55 -0.04 19.60
C ILE A 249 -6.53 -1.53 19.97
N ALA A 250 -6.30 -1.89 21.24
CA ALA A 250 -6.25 -3.27 21.72
C ALA A 250 -7.60 -3.99 21.53
N GLU A 251 -8.69 -3.37 21.94
CA GLU A 251 -10.04 -3.92 21.81
C GLU A 251 -10.43 -4.13 20.33
N TYR A 252 -10.09 -3.17 19.46
CA TYR A 252 -10.38 -3.29 18.04
C TYR A 252 -9.52 -4.38 17.39
N ASN A 253 -8.22 -4.44 17.67
CA ASN A 253 -7.34 -5.50 17.19
C ASN A 253 -7.84 -6.89 17.62
N PHE A 254 -8.25 -7.03 18.89
CA PHE A 254 -8.84 -8.26 19.40
C PHE A 254 -10.14 -8.63 18.66
N ALA A 255 -11.03 -7.65 18.42
CA ALA A 255 -12.29 -7.86 17.72
C ALA A 255 -12.10 -8.29 16.26
N LEU A 256 -11.00 -7.87 15.62
CA LEU A 256 -10.62 -8.28 14.26
C LEU A 256 -10.06 -9.70 14.15
N SER A 257 -9.85 -10.42 15.27
CA SER A 257 -9.43 -11.84 15.30
C SER A 257 -8.23 -12.11 14.39
N ASN A 258 -7.12 -11.41 14.58
CA ASN A 258 -5.87 -11.49 13.80
C ASN A 258 -6.01 -11.13 12.30
N MET A 259 -7.07 -10.44 11.90
CA MET A 259 -7.26 -10.06 10.50
C MET A 259 -6.05 -9.27 9.95
N VAL A 260 -5.56 -8.28 10.70
CA VAL A 260 -4.44 -7.43 10.28
C VAL A 260 -3.18 -8.27 10.08
N GLU A 261 -2.86 -9.16 11.02
CA GLU A 261 -1.73 -10.09 10.89
C GLU A 261 -1.85 -10.99 9.66
N ARG A 262 -3.01 -11.63 9.44
CA ARG A 262 -3.25 -12.49 8.26
C ARG A 262 -3.11 -11.71 6.95
N ARG A 263 -3.58 -10.47 6.87
CA ARG A 263 -3.44 -9.64 5.66
C ARG A 263 -1.99 -9.22 5.44
N LEU A 264 -1.24 -8.98 6.50
CA LEU A 264 0.19 -8.68 6.45
C LEU A 264 0.99 -9.90 5.98
N GLN A 265 0.68 -11.10 6.49
CA GLN A 265 1.25 -12.37 6.04
C GLN A 265 0.94 -12.65 4.57
N SER A 266 -0.30 -12.42 4.13
CA SER A 266 -0.72 -12.49 2.73
C SER A 266 0.09 -11.55 1.85
N SER A 267 0.30 -10.30 2.29
CA SER A 267 1.12 -9.32 1.58
C SER A 267 2.56 -9.79 1.41
N ILE A 268 3.18 -10.30 2.47
CA ILE A 268 4.57 -10.79 2.46
C ILE A 268 4.73 -11.92 1.43
N ASN A 269 3.85 -12.93 1.45
CA ASN A 269 3.91 -14.04 0.51
C ASN A 269 3.62 -13.58 -0.93
N ALA A 270 2.64 -12.70 -1.14
CA ALA A 270 2.27 -12.18 -2.45
C ALA A 270 3.39 -11.35 -3.08
N VAL A 271 4.05 -10.48 -2.32
CA VAL A 271 5.20 -9.68 -2.77
C VAL A 271 6.34 -10.58 -3.20
N GLY A 272 6.73 -11.53 -2.35
CA GLY A 272 7.79 -12.49 -2.68
C GLY A 272 7.44 -13.33 -3.91
N SER A 273 6.18 -13.77 -4.03
CA SER A 273 5.72 -14.57 -5.17
C SER A 273 5.74 -13.79 -6.48
N LEU A 274 5.36 -12.51 -6.48
CA LEU A 274 5.47 -11.66 -7.68
C LEU A 274 6.93 -11.36 -8.05
N TRP A 275 7.81 -11.11 -7.07
CA TRP A 275 9.23 -10.94 -7.34
C TRP A 275 9.85 -12.22 -7.95
N TYR A 276 9.49 -13.39 -7.38
CA TYR A 276 9.94 -14.68 -7.87
C TYR A 276 9.42 -14.97 -9.28
N SER A 277 8.14 -14.72 -9.54
CA SER A 277 7.53 -14.92 -10.85
C SER A 277 8.17 -14.02 -11.91
N ALA A 278 8.40 -12.74 -11.59
CA ALA A 278 9.08 -11.82 -12.49
C ALA A 278 10.50 -12.28 -12.84
N TRP A 279 11.21 -12.87 -11.87
CA TRP A 279 12.54 -13.45 -12.12
C TRP A 279 12.49 -14.68 -13.04
N ILE A 280 11.48 -15.55 -12.87
CA ILE A 280 11.24 -16.69 -13.76
C ILE A 280 10.95 -16.20 -15.17
N ASP A 281 10.02 -15.26 -15.34
CA ASP A 281 9.59 -14.74 -16.63
C ASP A 281 10.68 -13.94 -17.34
N ALA A 282 11.62 -13.35 -16.60
CA ALA A 282 12.84 -12.72 -17.12
C ALA A 282 13.95 -13.73 -17.52
N GLY A 283 13.69 -15.05 -17.46
CA GLY A 283 14.67 -16.07 -17.80
C GLY A 283 15.70 -16.39 -16.71
N GLN A 284 15.39 -16.08 -15.46
CA GLN A 284 16.20 -16.37 -14.27
C GLN A 284 17.63 -15.77 -14.33
N PRO A 285 17.75 -14.45 -14.62
CA PRO A 285 19.07 -13.81 -14.71
C PRO A 285 19.80 -13.85 -13.37
N ASN A 286 21.15 -13.80 -13.44
CA ASN A 286 21.94 -13.58 -12.23
C ASN A 286 21.85 -12.12 -11.81
N LEU A 287 21.01 -11.82 -10.81
CA LEU A 287 20.74 -10.47 -10.35
C LEU A 287 21.99 -9.75 -9.80
N ASN A 288 23.00 -10.48 -9.33
CA ASN A 288 24.25 -9.90 -8.84
C ASN A 288 25.13 -9.31 -9.96
N LEU A 289 24.82 -9.63 -11.23
CA LEU A 289 25.52 -9.08 -12.40
C LEU A 289 24.82 -7.86 -12.99
N LEU A 290 23.71 -7.41 -12.43
CA LEU A 290 22.99 -6.24 -12.91
C LEU A 290 23.83 -4.96 -12.80
N LYS A 291 23.79 -4.15 -13.86
CA LYS A 291 24.55 -2.90 -13.95
C LYS A 291 23.84 -1.76 -13.22
N THR A 292 24.60 -0.89 -12.57
CA THR A 292 24.07 0.39 -12.08
C THR A 292 23.96 1.35 -13.27
N LYS A 293 22.77 1.93 -13.52
CA LYS A 293 22.63 3.00 -14.51
C LYS A 293 23.46 4.22 -14.09
N LYS A 294 24.28 4.78 -14.99
CA LYS A 294 24.82 6.14 -14.83
C LYS A 294 23.63 7.11 -14.91
N GLU A 295 23.50 8.01 -13.94
CA GLU A 295 22.45 9.04 -13.91
C GLU A 295 22.39 9.81 -15.24
N GLN A 296 21.19 9.84 -15.85
CA GLN A 296 20.88 10.81 -16.91
C GLN A 296 20.14 12.00 -16.27
N PRO A 297 20.44 13.26 -16.67
CA PRO A 297 19.79 14.43 -16.10
C PRO A 297 18.30 14.47 -16.43
N ASN A 298 17.50 14.86 -15.43
CA ASN A 298 16.05 14.98 -15.45
C ASN A 298 15.50 15.75 -16.67
N LYS A 299 14.50 15.18 -17.34
CA LYS A 299 13.60 15.92 -18.23
C LYS A 299 12.42 16.48 -17.42
N GLU A 300 12.16 17.77 -17.58
CA GLU A 300 11.08 18.54 -16.96
C GLU A 300 9.69 17.91 -17.13
N LEU A 301 8.90 17.91 -16.04
CA LEU A 301 7.52 17.44 -15.96
C LEU A 301 6.54 18.58 -16.21
N ILE A 302 5.60 18.38 -17.13
CA ILE A 302 4.46 19.27 -17.37
C ILE A 302 3.31 18.87 -16.45
N LEU A 303 2.86 19.80 -15.60
CA LEU A 303 1.79 19.63 -14.61
C LEU A 303 0.40 19.72 -15.26
N ILE A 304 -0.45 18.71 -15.07
CA ILE A 304 -1.89 18.76 -15.31
C ILE A 304 -2.61 18.32 -14.03
N SER A 305 -3.46 19.18 -13.48
CA SER A 305 -4.15 19.00 -12.21
C SER A 305 -5.38 18.09 -12.29
N SER A 306 -5.54 17.18 -11.34
CA SER A 306 -6.79 16.44 -11.08
C SER A 306 -7.13 16.46 -9.57
N PRO A 307 -8.40 16.33 -9.16
CA PRO A 307 -8.77 16.44 -7.76
C PRO A 307 -8.22 15.29 -6.92
N ASN A 308 -7.57 15.63 -5.82
CA ASN A 308 -6.90 14.70 -4.93
C ASN A 308 -7.84 14.19 -3.84
N ARG A 309 -7.85 12.86 -3.66
CA ARG A 309 -8.32 12.19 -2.44
C ARG A 309 -7.29 12.45 -1.34
N ILE A 310 -7.67 13.15 -0.29
CA ILE A 310 -6.79 13.49 0.83
C ILE A 310 -6.92 12.37 1.87
N HIS A 311 -5.83 11.65 2.12
CA HIS A 311 -5.70 10.82 3.31
C HIS A 311 -5.19 11.74 4.44
N GLU A 312 -6.06 12.03 5.39
CA GLU A 312 -5.72 12.68 6.66
C GLU A 312 -5.30 11.65 7.70
#